data_88ff040d7ec274bd32e567377444821d
#
_entry.id   88ff040d7ec274bd32e567377444821d
#
_cell.length_a   1.000
_cell.length_b   1.000
_cell.length_c   1.000
_cell.angle_alpha   90.00
_cell.angle_beta   90.00
_cell.angle_gamma   90.00
#
_symmetry.space_group_name_H-M   'P 1'
#
loop_
_entity.id
_entity.type
_entity.pdbx_description
1 polymer ?
#
loop_
_entity_poly.entity_id
_entity_poly.type
_entity_poly.pdbx_seq_one_letter_code
_entity_poly.pdbx_strand_id
1 'polypeptide(L)'
;MRQSSTATSRQARPGAAAIVVFCADRRLSENLTKALREDQAVVVVGVSENVASLRKLIDRVIPDAVLADSPPRDLLAKWRRRHDQPRLVVLLDHPEAEQGIEALAAGAHAILPRASPAHDIISAITTVVAGYLVVPPILLSRLMAESPMLDRLLDGKERPQLTPRELDVIAAMADGASNKAIARRLGISFHTVKFHVAAVLAKLDADTRTEAVTTAAQLGLVML
;
A
#
# COMPACT_ATOMS: atom_id res chain seq x y z
N MET A 1 -10.99 -32.18 40.80
CA MET A 1 -11.03 -30.70 40.83
C MET A 1 -10.76 -30.21 39.42
N ARG A 2 -11.83 -29.77 38.72
CA ARG A 2 -11.74 -29.24 37.35
C ARG A 2 -11.46 -27.75 37.44
N GLN A 3 -10.29 -27.30 36.96
CA GLN A 3 -10.04 -25.88 36.81
C GLN A 3 -10.63 -25.40 35.49
N SER A 4 -11.67 -24.61 35.63
CA SER A 4 -12.36 -23.93 34.54
C SER A 4 -11.41 -22.90 33.91
N SER A 5 -10.98 -23.15 32.68
CA SER A 5 -10.32 -22.16 31.82
C SER A 5 -11.37 -21.15 31.38
N THR A 6 -11.37 -19.99 32.00
CA THR A 6 -12.23 -18.87 31.66
C THR A 6 -11.81 -18.32 30.31
N ALA A 7 -12.59 -18.64 29.28
CA ALA A 7 -12.53 -17.98 27.98
C ALA A 7 -12.94 -16.52 28.18
N THR A 8 -11.99 -15.61 28.15
CA THR A 8 -12.25 -14.16 28.12
C THR A 8 -12.75 -13.81 26.72
N SER A 9 -14.08 -13.94 26.52
CA SER A 9 -14.73 -13.49 25.30
C SER A 9 -14.81 -11.96 25.31
N ARG A 10 -14.37 -11.38 24.22
CA ARG A 10 -14.70 -10.08 23.61
C ARG A 10 -15.38 -9.06 24.54
N GLN A 11 -14.60 -8.46 25.44
CA GLN A 11 -14.95 -7.20 26.11
C GLN A 11 -14.04 -6.08 25.54
N ALA A 12 -14.09 -5.89 24.20
CA ALA A 12 -13.64 -4.65 23.63
C ALA A 12 -14.63 -3.55 24.04
N ARG A 13 -14.17 -2.51 24.66
CA ARG A 13 -14.97 -1.30 24.89
C ARG A 13 -15.46 -0.79 23.55
N PRO A 14 -16.70 -0.28 23.41
CA PRO A 14 -17.17 0.27 22.17
C PRO A 14 -16.22 1.38 21.70
N GLY A 15 -15.57 1.17 20.54
CA GLY A 15 -14.64 2.15 19.94
C GLY A 15 -13.14 1.88 20.11
N ALA A 16 -12.71 0.92 20.93
CA ALA A 16 -11.30 0.56 21.07
C ALA A 16 -10.90 -0.56 20.07
N ALA A 17 -9.76 -0.40 19.41
CA ALA A 17 -9.23 -1.40 18.48
C ALA A 17 -8.65 -2.62 19.24
N ALA A 18 -9.14 -3.82 18.92
CA ALA A 18 -8.62 -5.07 19.47
C ALA A 18 -7.34 -5.46 18.73
N ILE A 19 -6.21 -5.57 19.44
CA ILE A 19 -4.94 -5.86 18.81
C ILE A 19 -4.26 -7.11 19.41
N VAL A 20 -3.52 -7.81 18.53
CA VAL A 20 -2.56 -8.84 18.93
C VAL A 20 -1.15 -8.30 18.75
N VAL A 21 -0.30 -8.50 19.75
CA VAL A 21 1.12 -8.14 19.69
C VAL A 21 1.93 -9.38 19.31
N PHE A 22 2.73 -9.26 18.26
CA PHE A 22 3.75 -10.23 17.88
C PHE A 22 5.13 -9.66 18.18
N CYS A 23 5.87 -10.29 19.08
CA CYS A 23 7.23 -9.91 19.41
C CYS A 23 7.98 -11.15 19.93
N ALA A 24 9.13 -11.46 19.30
CA ALA A 24 9.94 -12.61 19.68
C ALA A 24 10.72 -12.37 20.99
N ASP A 25 11.00 -11.12 21.33
CA ASP A 25 11.63 -10.73 22.60
C ASP A 25 10.57 -10.51 23.68
N ARG A 26 10.59 -11.38 24.69
CA ARG A 26 9.61 -11.35 25.79
C ARG A 26 9.64 -10.05 26.59
N ARG A 27 10.84 -9.51 26.90
CA ARG A 27 10.96 -8.27 27.69
C ARG A 27 10.41 -7.09 26.93
N LEU A 28 10.74 -7.01 25.65
CA LEU A 28 10.23 -5.96 24.79
C LEU A 28 8.72 -6.08 24.63
N SER A 29 8.21 -7.28 24.46
CA SER A 29 6.78 -7.58 24.39
C SER A 29 6.03 -7.13 25.65
N GLU A 30 6.56 -7.40 26.83
CA GLU A 30 5.97 -6.99 28.11
C GLU A 30 5.93 -5.45 28.23
N ASN A 31 7.04 -4.75 27.89
CA ASN A 31 7.11 -3.29 27.93
C ASN A 31 6.14 -2.64 26.93
N LEU A 32 6.12 -3.13 25.69
CA LEU A 32 5.24 -2.64 24.64
C LEU A 32 3.76 -2.85 25.04
N THR A 33 3.42 -4.04 25.50
CA THR A 33 2.07 -4.37 25.96
C THR A 33 1.63 -3.50 27.13
N LYS A 34 2.52 -3.23 28.08
CA LYS A 34 2.24 -2.33 29.22
C LYS A 34 1.93 -0.93 28.73
N ALA A 35 2.79 -0.37 27.87
CA ALA A 35 2.61 0.99 27.34
C ALA A 35 1.31 1.14 26.51
N LEU A 36 0.95 0.12 25.72
CA LEU A 36 -0.29 0.12 24.94
C LEU A 36 -1.55 -0.02 25.80
N ARG A 37 -1.47 -0.66 26.97
CA ARG A 37 -2.63 -0.81 27.89
C ARG A 37 -2.97 0.47 28.67
N GLU A 38 -2.09 1.44 28.69
CA GLU A 38 -2.33 2.74 29.35
C GLU A 38 -3.30 3.62 28.56
N ASP A 39 -3.50 3.33 27.27
CA ASP A 39 -4.44 4.06 26.41
C ASP A 39 -5.78 3.33 26.26
N GLN A 40 -6.84 4.11 26.05
CA GLN A 40 -8.20 3.57 25.90
C GLN A 40 -8.58 3.26 24.44
N ALA A 41 -7.79 3.74 23.47
CA ALA A 41 -8.07 3.56 22.04
C ALA A 41 -7.71 2.15 21.53
N VAL A 42 -6.90 1.40 22.27
CA VAL A 42 -6.48 0.04 21.91
C VAL A 42 -6.67 -0.93 23.07
N VAL A 43 -6.97 -2.19 22.74
CA VAL A 43 -7.06 -3.29 23.72
C VAL A 43 -6.19 -4.45 23.25
N VAL A 44 -5.15 -4.78 24.00
CA VAL A 44 -4.30 -5.95 23.71
C VAL A 44 -5.04 -7.22 24.10
N VAL A 45 -5.56 -7.94 23.10
CA VAL A 45 -6.34 -9.18 23.28
C VAL A 45 -5.48 -10.45 23.26
N GLY A 46 -4.19 -10.31 22.92
CA GLY A 46 -3.25 -11.41 22.96
C GLY A 46 -1.83 -11.00 22.59
N VAL A 47 -0.89 -11.86 22.95
CA VAL A 47 0.54 -11.72 22.67
C VAL A 47 1.06 -13.04 22.10
N SER A 48 1.94 -12.99 21.13
CA SER A 48 2.55 -14.16 20.51
C SER A 48 4.03 -13.93 20.24
N GLU A 49 4.86 -14.93 20.54
CA GLU A 49 6.31 -14.90 20.36
C GLU A 49 6.76 -15.63 19.06
N ASN A 50 5.87 -16.38 18.44
CA ASN A 50 6.20 -17.12 17.21
C ASN A 50 5.03 -17.17 16.22
N VAL A 51 5.36 -17.38 14.95
CA VAL A 51 4.41 -17.33 13.82
C VAL A 51 3.28 -18.37 13.94
N ALA A 52 3.58 -19.56 14.47
CA ALA A 52 2.58 -20.63 14.58
C ALA A 52 1.51 -20.33 15.65
N SER A 53 1.94 -19.80 16.81
CA SER A 53 1.02 -19.36 17.88
C SER A 53 0.25 -18.10 17.48
N LEU A 54 0.88 -17.16 16.76
CA LEU A 54 0.21 -15.97 16.24
C LEU A 54 -0.99 -16.35 15.38
N ARG A 55 -0.83 -17.28 14.47
CA ARG A 55 -1.89 -17.72 13.57
C ARG A 55 -3.10 -18.27 14.33
N LYS A 56 -2.85 -19.20 15.26
CA LYS A 56 -3.91 -19.78 16.13
C LYS A 56 -4.61 -18.70 16.97
N LEU A 57 -3.84 -17.70 17.40
CA LEU A 57 -4.37 -16.60 18.19
C LEU A 57 -5.29 -15.70 17.34
N ILE A 58 -4.86 -15.30 16.14
CA ILE A 58 -5.67 -14.51 15.20
C ILE A 58 -7.00 -15.21 14.91
N ASP A 59 -6.95 -16.50 14.56
CA ASP A 59 -8.15 -17.28 14.22
C ASP A 59 -9.13 -17.40 15.42
N ARG A 60 -8.61 -17.33 16.66
CA ARG A 60 -9.40 -17.43 17.88
C ARG A 60 -10.00 -16.11 18.33
N VAL A 61 -9.26 -14.99 18.23
CA VAL A 61 -9.69 -13.70 18.83
C VAL A 61 -10.19 -12.71 17.81
N ILE A 62 -9.93 -12.93 16.51
CA ILE A 62 -10.33 -12.07 15.38
C ILE A 62 -10.02 -10.59 15.69
N PRO A 63 -8.73 -10.20 15.78
CA PRO A 63 -8.35 -8.84 16.14
C PRO A 63 -8.56 -7.88 14.97
N ASP A 64 -8.69 -6.59 15.26
CA ASP A 64 -8.75 -5.53 14.24
C ASP A 64 -7.36 -5.29 13.61
N ALA A 65 -6.28 -5.42 14.43
CA ALA A 65 -4.92 -5.27 13.94
C ALA A 65 -3.93 -6.22 14.64
N VAL A 66 -2.81 -6.47 13.98
CA VAL A 66 -1.62 -7.12 14.53
C VAL A 66 -0.47 -6.13 14.52
N LEU A 67 0.09 -5.86 15.69
CA LEU A 67 1.33 -5.12 15.85
C LEU A 67 2.50 -6.11 15.86
N ALA A 68 3.35 -6.08 14.86
CA ALA A 68 4.48 -6.99 14.69
C ALA A 68 5.81 -6.26 14.85
N ASP A 69 6.56 -6.62 15.88
CA ASP A 69 7.92 -6.14 16.10
C ASP A 69 8.92 -7.00 15.32
N SER A 70 9.64 -6.36 14.39
CA SER A 70 10.66 -6.98 13.53
C SER A 70 10.22 -8.35 12.98
N PRO A 71 9.09 -8.43 12.26
CA PRO A 71 8.53 -9.70 11.84
C PRO A 71 9.48 -10.44 10.89
N PRO A 72 9.64 -11.76 11.04
CA PRO A 72 10.47 -12.55 10.15
C PRO A 72 9.85 -12.61 8.74
N ARG A 73 10.69 -12.78 7.72
CA ARG A 73 10.25 -12.82 6.30
C ARG A 73 9.17 -13.88 6.03
N ASP A 74 9.18 -15.01 6.73
CA ASP A 74 8.19 -16.07 6.57
C ASP A 74 6.79 -15.64 7.08
N LEU A 75 6.71 -14.78 8.08
CA LEU A 75 5.47 -14.16 8.53
C LEU A 75 4.92 -13.25 7.42
N LEU A 76 5.75 -12.35 6.90
CA LEU A 76 5.37 -11.40 5.84
C LEU A 76 4.92 -12.16 4.57
N ALA A 77 5.67 -13.18 4.14
CA ALA A 77 5.32 -13.98 2.96
C ALA A 77 3.97 -14.70 3.11
N LYS A 78 3.66 -15.17 4.30
CA LYS A 78 2.37 -15.83 4.60
C LYS A 78 1.24 -14.83 4.76
N TRP A 79 1.51 -13.60 5.19
CA TRP A 79 0.53 -12.54 5.31
C TRP A 79 -0.08 -12.15 3.96
N ARG A 80 0.74 -11.96 2.96
CA ARG A 80 0.33 -11.57 1.59
C ARG A 80 -0.76 -12.45 0.95
N ARG A 81 -0.95 -13.67 1.41
CA ARG A 81 -1.79 -14.69 0.71
C ARG A 81 -3.25 -14.75 1.18
N ARG A 82 -3.68 -13.93 2.12
CA ARG A 82 -5.04 -14.00 2.69
C ARG A 82 -5.77 -12.66 2.53
N HIS A 83 -6.99 -12.71 2.00
CA HIS A 83 -7.82 -11.53 1.80
C HIS A 83 -8.57 -11.07 3.06
N ASP A 84 -8.70 -11.93 4.08
CA ASP A 84 -9.43 -11.65 5.31
C ASP A 84 -8.47 -11.67 6.51
N GLN A 85 -7.59 -10.65 6.55
CA GLN A 85 -6.59 -10.52 7.61
C GLN A 85 -6.79 -9.23 8.41
N PRO A 86 -6.47 -9.25 9.72
CA PRO A 86 -6.38 -8.01 10.50
C PRO A 86 -5.35 -7.05 9.90
N ARG A 87 -5.48 -5.76 10.21
CA ARG A 87 -4.52 -4.76 9.75
C ARG A 87 -3.13 -5.06 10.32
N LEU A 88 -2.10 -5.04 9.47
CA LEU A 88 -0.72 -5.30 9.90
C LEU A 88 0.01 -3.98 10.14
N VAL A 89 0.47 -3.78 11.36
CA VAL A 89 1.34 -2.68 11.79
C VAL A 89 2.71 -3.27 12.10
N VAL A 90 3.77 -2.76 11.48
CA VAL A 90 5.13 -3.30 11.58
C VAL A 90 6.05 -2.28 12.21
N LEU A 91 6.81 -2.71 13.20
CA LEU A 91 7.90 -1.94 13.80
C LEU A 91 9.24 -2.47 13.26
N LEU A 92 10.10 -1.57 12.77
CA LEU A 92 11.41 -1.90 12.19
C LEU A 92 12.48 -0.96 12.74
N ASP A 93 13.71 -1.48 12.91
CA ASP A 93 14.84 -0.63 13.29
C ASP A 93 15.18 0.38 12.17
N HIS A 94 15.07 -0.06 10.92
CA HIS A 94 15.31 0.75 9.71
C HIS A 94 14.11 0.65 8.76
N PRO A 95 13.01 1.38 9.03
CA PRO A 95 11.79 1.32 8.23
C PRO A 95 12.00 1.82 6.79
N GLU A 96 13.02 2.65 6.55
CA GLU A 96 13.44 3.17 5.26
C GLU A 96 14.21 2.17 4.40
N ALA A 97 14.68 1.06 4.98
CA ALA A 97 15.46 0.03 4.30
C ALA A 97 14.57 -0.92 3.48
N GLU A 98 15.20 -1.90 2.82
CA GLU A 98 14.52 -2.93 2.02
C GLU A 98 13.41 -3.66 2.79
N GLN A 99 13.60 -3.89 4.09
CA GLN A 99 12.60 -4.51 4.96
C GLN A 99 11.27 -3.74 5.00
N GLY A 100 11.31 -2.39 4.94
CA GLY A 100 10.11 -1.57 4.85
C GLY A 100 9.36 -1.80 3.53
N ILE A 101 10.07 -1.89 2.41
CA ILE A 101 9.49 -2.21 1.09
C ILE A 101 8.90 -3.63 1.11
N GLU A 102 9.62 -4.61 1.66
CA GLU A 102 9.13 -5.99 1.80
C GLU A 102 7.86 -6.07 2.65
N ALA A 103 7.80 -5.32 3.75
CA ALA A 103 6.62 -5.27 4.62
C ALA A 103 5.40 -4.68 3.90
N LEU A 104 5.56 -3.57 3.16
CA LEU A 104 4.49 -3.01 2.33
C LEU A 104 4.04 -3.99 1.24
N ALA A 105 4.97 -4.61 0.53
CA ALA A 105 4.67 -5.60 -0.50
C ALA A 105 3.95 -6.84 0.08
N ALA A 106 4.15 -7.13 1.36
CA ALA A 106 3.44 -8.18 2.09
C ALA A 106 2.04 -7.76 2.56
N GLY A 107 1.68 -6.48 2.42
CA GLY A 107 0.38 -5.94 2.82
C GLY A 107 0.38 -5.31 4.23
N ALA A 108 1.52 -4.82 4.71
CA ALA A 108 1.54 -4.00 5.92
C ALA A 108 0.76 -2.70 5.69
N HIS A 109 -0.04 -2.31 6.67
CA HIS A 109 -0.86 -1.10 6.65
C HIS A 109 -0.20 0.06 7.41
N ALA A 110 0.73 -0.24 8.31
CA ALA A 110 1.60 0.77 8.92
C ALA A 110 3.02 0.25 9.06
N ILE A 111 3.98 1.15 8.87
CA ILE A 111 5.40 0.89 9.11
C ILE A 111 5.93 2.05 9.95
N LEU A 112 6.48 1.73 11.12
CA LEU A 112 7.03 2.72 12.04
C LEU A 112 8.44 2.31 12.48
N PRO A 113 9.26 3.28 12.89
CA PRO A 113 10.48 2.99 13.62
C PRO A 113 10.18 2.19 14.89
N ARG A 114 11.00 1.20 15.22
CA ARG A 114 10.89 0.40 16.43
C ARG A 114 10.98 1.23 17.71
N ALA A 115 11.73 2.35 17.66
CA ALA A 115 11.86 3.31 18.75
C ALA A 115 10.69 4.30 18.86
N SER A 116 9.61 4.14 18.07
CA SER A 116 8.45 5.01 18.14
C SER A 116 7.81 4.98 19.52
N PRO A 117 7.45 6.13 20.09
CA PRO A 117 6.73 6.18 21.36
C PRO A 117 5.35 5.54 21.24
N ALA A 118 4.81 5.07 22.37
CA ALA A 118 3.55 4.32 22.41
C ALA A 118 2.37 5.09 21.77
N HIS A 119 2.30 6.40 21.98
CA HIS A 119 1.22 7.22 21.43
C HIS A 119 1.23 7.26 19.89
N ASP A 120 2.40 7.25 19.24
CA ASP A 120 2.53 7.19 17.77
C ASP A 120 2.08 5.82 17.25
N ILE A 121 2.45 4.74 17.96
CA ILE A 121 2.02 3.39 17.61
C ILE A 121 0.50 3.26 17.72
N ILE A 122 -0.10 3.80 18.78
CA ILE A 122 -1.55 3.81 18.99
C ILE A 122 -2.25 4.62 17.89
N SER A 123 -1.73 5.81 17.57
CA SER A 123 -2.25 6.65 16.48
C SER A 123 -2.18 5.93 15.13
N ALA A 124 -1.09 5.22 14.85
CA ALA A 124 -0.97 4.44 13.64
C ALA A 124 -1.97 3.27 13.61
N ILE A 125 -2.15 2.54 14.72
CA ILE A 125 -3.12 1.45 14.83
C ILE A 125 -4.54 1.96 14.54
N THR A 126 -4.96 3.03 15.18
CA THR A 126 -6.30 3.61 14.98
C THR A 126 -6.50 4.10 13.55
N THR A 127 -5.47 4.71 12.96
CA THR A 127 -5.47 5.18 11.57
C THR A 127 -5.63 4.05 10.57
N VAL A 128 -4.89 2.93 10.74
CA VAL A 128 -5.02 1.79 9.82
C VAL A 128 -6.32 1.02 9.99
N VAL A 129 -6.85 0.95 11.22
CA VAL A 129 -8.17 0.35 11.48
C VAL A 129 -9.27 1.18 10.81
N ALA A 130 -9.12 2.51 10.75
CA ALA A 130 -10.00 3.40 9.99
C ALA A 130 -9.86 3.27 8.46
N GLY A 131 -8.90 2.47 7.97
CA GLY A 131 -8.74 2.17 6.54
C GLY A 131 -7.65 2.98 5.82
N TYR A 132 -6.84 3.73 6.54
CA TYR A 132 -5.73 4.50 5.99
C TYR A 132 -4.41 3.71 6.02
N LEU A 133 -3.40 4.23 5.33
CA LEU A 133 -2.03 3.72 5.32
C LEU A 133 -1.12 4.69 6.07
N VAL A 134 -0.20 4.15 6.89
CA VAL A 134 0.78 4.95 7.62
C VAL A 134 2.18 4.47 7.26
N VAL A 135 2.93 5.28 6.54
CA VAL A 135 4.29 4.96 6.12
C VAL A 135 5.24 6.13 6.34
N PRO A 136 6.52 5.89 6.64
CA PRO A 136 7.52 6.96 6.73
C PRO A 136 7.63 7.70 5.39
N PRO A 137 7.74 9.05 5.39
CA PRO A 137 7.89 9.83 4.16
C PRO A 137 9.03 9.38 3.25
N ILE A 138 10.16 8.99 3.85
CA ILE A 138 11.33 8.51 3.09
C ILE A 138 11.06 7.19 2.37
N LEU A 139 10.28 6.28 2.97
CA LEU A 139 9.86 5.05 2.31
C LEU A 139 8.91 5.34 1.15
N LEU A 140 8.00 6.28 1.35
CA LEU A 140 7.11 6.75 0.29
C LEU A 140 7.92 7.34 -0.87
N SER A 141 8.89 8.23 -0.59
CA SER A 141 9.76 8.84 -1.62
C SER A 141 10.54 7.80 -2.41
N ARG A 142 11.01 6.72 -1.77
CA ARG A 142 11.70 5.61 -2.48
C ARG A 142 10.77 4.83 -3.39
N LEU A 143 9.58 4.50 -2.91
CA LEU A 143 8.56 3.84 -3.73
C LEU A 143 8.16 4.69 -4.94
N MET A 144 8.16 6.01 -4.77
CA MET A 144 7.89 6.96 -5.84
C MET A 144 9.03 7.02 -6.84
N ALA A 145 10.28 7.06 -6.39
CA ALA A 145 11.46 7.07 -7.26
C ALA A 145 11.57 5.79 -8.12
N GLU A 146 11.08 4.66 -7.62
CA GLU A 146 11.00 3.39 -8.34
C GLU A 146 9.74 3.27 -9.22
N SER A 147 8.77 4.18 -9.07
CA SER A 147 7.51 4.20 -9.82
C SER A 147 7.26 5.57 -10.44
N PRO A 148 7.69 5.80 -11.68
CA PRO A 148 7.49 7.07 -12.39
C PRO A 148 6.02 7.54 -12.45
N MET A 149 5.09 6.63 -12.20
CA MET A 149 3.67 6.90 -12.17
C MET A 149 3.22 7.61 -10.88
N LEU A 150 3.89 7.34 -9.75
CA LEU A 150 3.55 7.95 -8.47
C LEU A 150 4.13 9.35 -8.35
N ASP A 151 5.31 9.61 -8.91
CA ASP A 151 5.91 10.95 -9.05
C ASP A 151 4.94 11.93 -9.74
N ARG A 152 4.28 11.46 -10.81
CA ARG A 152 3.29 12.27 -11.56
C ARG A 152 1.99 12.55 -10.78
N LEU A 153 1.61 11.67 -9.83
CA LEU A 153 0.41 11.86 -9.01
C LEU A 153 0.61 12.90 -7.89
N LEU A 154 1.86 13.07 -7.44
CA LEU A 154 2.20 13.96 -6.32
C LEU A 154 2.73 15.32 -6.78
N ASP A 155 3.24 15.44 -7.99
CA ASP A 155 3.60 16.71 -8.62
C ASP A 155 2.38 17.61 -8.93
N GLY A 156 1.17 17.15 -8.61
CA GLY A 156 -0.06 17.91 -8.85
C GLY A 156 -0.33 18.16 -10.35
N LYS A 157 0.44 17.55 -11.24
CA LYS A 157 0.17 17.60 -12.67
C LYS A 157 -1.08 16.77 -12.93
N GLU A 158 -2.15 17.42 -13.31
CA GLU A 158 -3.39 16.76 -13.76
C GLU A 158 -3.04 15.64 -14.74
N ARG A 159 -3.70 14.50 -14.62
CA ARG A 159 -3.60 13.43 -15.63
C ARG A 159 -3.82 14.07 -17.00
N PRO A 160 -2.94 13.85 -17.98
CA PRO A 160 -3.11 14.43 -19.28
C PRO A 160 -4.47 14.00 -19.82
N GLN A 161 -5.44 14.93 -19.82
CA GLN A 161 -6.78 14.66 -20.33
C GLN A 161 -6.71 14.66 -21.85
N LEU A 162 -6.50 13.47 -22.41
CA LEU A 162 -6.68 13.28 -23.84
C LEU A 162 -8.18 13.32 -24.16
N THR A 163 -8.53 14.11 -25.16
CA THR A 163 -9.89 14.11 -25.70
C THR A 163 -10.21 12.75 -26.33
N PRO A 164 -11.49 12.37 -26.50
CA PRO A 164 -11.84 11.12 -27.19
C PRO A 164 -11.13 10.95 -28.53
N ARG A 165 -10.93 12.04 -29.26
CA ARG A 165 -10.24 12.02 -30.54
C ARG A 165 -8.74 11.81 -30.46
N GLU A 166 -8.11 12.34 -29.41
CA GLU A 166 -6.70 12.10 -29.12
C GLU A 166 -6.47 10.67 -28.61
N LEU A 167 -7.45 10.07 -27.88
CA LEU A 167 -7.42 8.65 -27.51
C LEU A 167 -7.49 7.75 -28.75
N ASP A 168 -8.35 8.04 -29.72
CA ASP A 168 -8.39 7.30 -31.01
C ASP A 168 -7.04 7.38 -31.73
N VAL A 169 -6.41 8.56 -31.72
CA VAL A 169 -5.12 8.79 -32.38
C VAL A 169 -3.99 8.04 -31.68
N ILE A 170 -3.89 8.12 -30.35
CA ILE A 170 -2.82 7.43 -29.62
C ILE A 170 -2.97 5.90 -29.66
N ALA A 171 -4.19 5.39 -29.67
CA ALA A 171 -4.46 3.96 -29.87
C ALA A 171 -3.97 3.50 -31.26
N ALA A 172 -4.29 4.26 -32.31
CA ALA A 172 -3.79 3.95 -33.65
C ALA A 172 -2.26 4.13 -33.80
N MET A 173 -1.67 5.04 -32.99
CA MET A 173 -0.20 5.16 -32.89
C MET A 173 0.41 3.93 -32.21
N ALA A 174 -0.19 3.38 -31.20
CA ALA A 174 0.23 2.13 -30.52
C ALA A 174 0.19 0.93 -31.49
N ASP A 175 -0.83 0.86 -32.35
CA ASP A 175 -0.92 -0.12 -33.45
C ASP A 175 0.16 0.07 -34.55
N GLY A 176 1.07 1.02 -34.42
CA GLY A 176 2.11 1.32 -35.42
C GLY A 176 1.61 2.03 -36.67
N ALA A 177 0.35 2.50 -36.73
CA ALA A 177 -0.23 3.11 -37.90
C ALA A 177 0.42 4.45 -38.26
N SER A 178 0.82 4.67 -39.53
CA SER A 178 1.33 5.96 -40.00
C SER A 178 0.21 7.03 -39.99
N ASN A 179 0.58 8.34 -39.96
CA ASN A 179 -0.41 9.42 -39.96
C ASN A 179 -1.37 9.34 -41.19
N LYS A 180 -0.91 8.79 -42.32
CA LYS A 180 -1.76 8.54 -43.48
C LYS A 180 -2.76 7.41 -43.26
N ALA A 181 -2.34 6.37 -42.53
CA ALA A 181 -3.21 5.26 -42.14
C ALA A 181 -4.23 5.70 -41.07
N ILE A 182 -3.81 6.50 -40.10
CA ILE A 182 -4.69 7.11 -39.08
C ILE A 182 -5.74 8.00 -39.73
N ALA A 183 -5.34 8.84 -40.68
CA ALA A 183 -6.25 9.72 -41.41
C ALA A 183 -7.38 8.93 -42.12
N ARG A 184 -7.01 7.82 -42.79
CA ARG A 184 -7.98 6.92 -43.43
C ARG A 184 -8.88 6.22 -42.42
N ARG A 185 -8.30 5.67 -41.35
CA ARG A 185 -9.04 4.93 -40.30
C ARG A 185 -10.06 5.81 -39.58
N LEU A 186 -9.69 7.07 -39.31
CA LEU A 186 -10.50 8.00 -38.56
C LEU A 186 -11.36 8.94 -39.40
N GLY A 187 -11.29 8.86 -40.74
CA GLY A 187 -12.07 9.67 -41.66
C GLY A 187 -11.75 11.17 -41.62
N ILE A 188 -10.49 11.55 -41.35
CA ILE A 188 -10.06 12.96 -41.26
C ILE A 188 -8.86 13.23 -42.18
N SER A 189 -8.53 14.52 -42.35
CA SER A 189 -7.41 14.89 -43.20
C SER A 189 -6.05 14.50 -42.55
N PHE A 190 -5.03 14.29 -43.37
CA PHE A 190 -3.67 14.09 -42.94
C PHE A 190 -3.15 15.24 -42.06
N HIS A 191 -3.53 16.48 -42.40
CA HIS A 191 -3.17 17.66 -41.60
C HIS A 191 -3.83 17.63 -40.20
N THR A 192 -5.10 17.24 -40.11
CA THR A 192 -5.82 17.10 -38.86
C THR A 192 -5.15 16.05 -37.94
N VAL A 193 -4.69 14.92 -38.51
CA VAL A 193 -3.95 13.93 -37.75
C VAL A 193 -2.66 14.50 -37.20
N LYS A 194 -1.90 15.29 -37.98
CA LYS A 194 -0.68 15.94 -37.50
C LYS A 194 -0.95 16.85 -36.29
N PHE A 195 -2.06 17.60 -36.31
CA PHE A 195 -2.46 18.41 -35.15
C PHE A 195 -2.77 17.57 -33.90
N HIS A 196 -3.54 16.49 -34.08
CA HIS A 196 -3.83 15.59 -32.95
C HIS A 196 -2.59 14.89 -32.43
N VAL A 197 -1.67 14.43 -33.29
CA VAL A 197 -0.40 13.85 -32.86
C VAL A 197 0.43 14.86 -32.06
N ALA A 198 0.56 16.10 -32.54
CA ALA A 198 1.26 17.16 -31.83
C ALA A 198 0.61 17.47 -30.46
N ALA A 199 -0.73 17.52 -30.40
CA ALA A 199 -1.47 17.72 -29.16
C ALA A 199 -1.26 16.55 -28.17
N VAL A 200 -1.27 15.32 -28.66
CA VAL A 200 -0.98 14.11 -27.83
C VAL A 200 0.45 14.16 -27.29
N LEU A 201 1.44 14.47 -28.14
CA LEU A 201 2.84 14.61 -27.71
C LEU A 201 2.97 15.66 -26.60
N ALA A 202 2.40 16.85 -26.81
CA ALA A 202 2.45 17.94 -25.85
C ALA A 202 1.75 17.58 -24.51
N LYS A 203 0.59 16.93 -24.57
CA LYS A 203 -0.17 16.52 -23.36
C LYS A 203 0.50 15.40 -22.60
N LEU A 204 1.23 14.51 -23.28
CA LEU A 204 1.97 13.40 -22.67
C LEU A 204 3.41 13.78 -22.31
N ASP A 205 3.80 15.05 -22.56
CA ASP A 205 5.16 15.55 -22.33
C ASP A 205 6.21 14.65 -23.00
N ALA A 206 5.97 14.31 -24.27
CA ALA A 206 6.78 13.39 -25.05
C ALA A 206 7.38 14.10 -26.28
N ASP A 207 8.66 13.90 -26.51
CA ASP A 207 9.37 14.47 -27.68
C ASP A 207 9.19 13.61 -28.92
N THR A 208 8.94 12.32 -28.73
CA THR A 208 8.83 11.37 -29.85
C THR A 208 7.52 10.58 -29.81
N ARG A 209 7.12 10.08 -30.99
CA ARG A 209 5.96 9.20 -31.13
C ARG A 209 6.08 7.94 -30.27
N THR A 210 7.24 7.31 -30.23
CA THR A 210 7.49 6.09 -29.46
C THR A 210 7.35 6.36 -27.97
N GLU A 211 7.90 7.47 -27.50
CA GLU A 211 7.80 7.92 -26.13
C GLU A 211 6.34 8.17 -25.73
N ALA A 212 5.57 8.87 -26.57
CA ALA A 212 4.15 9.10 -26.31
C ALA A 212 3.36 7.78 -26.18
N VAL A 213 3.63 6.79 -27.02
CA VAL A 213 3.00 5.47 -26.96
C VAL A 213 3.40 4.74 -25.68
N THR A 214 4.68 4.76 -25.31
CA THR A 214 5.18 4.17 -24.07
C THR A 214 4.53 4.82 -22.84
N THR A 215 4.49 6.16 -22.81
CA THR A 215 3.85 6.92 -21.73
C THR A 215 2.36 6.61 -21.65
N ALA A 216 1.65 6.55 -22.78
CA ALA A 216 0.23 6.21 -22.81
C ALA A 216 -0.05 4.79 -22.30
N ALA A 217 0.80 3.83 -22.65
CA ALA A 217 0.71 2.45 -22.14
C ALA A 217 0.95 2.38 -20.62
N GLN A 218 1.96 3.08 -20.12
CA GLN A 218 2.24 3.20 -18.67
C GLN A 218 1.09 3.85 -17.89
N LEU A 219 0.36 4.79 -18.52
CA LEU A 219 -0.82 5.45 -17.95
C LEU A 219 -2.12 4.62 -18.10
N GLY A 220 -2.05 3.44 -18.75
CA GLY A 220 -3.21 2.61 -19.02
C GLY A 220 -4.20 3.20 -20.03
N LEU A 221 -3.76 4.16 -20.84
CA LEU A 221 -4.58 4.80 -21.87
C LEU A 221 -4.66 3.94 -23.14
N VAL A 222 -3.66 3.09 -23.40
CA VAL A 222 -3.60 2.12 -24.50
C VAL A 222 -2.98 0.81 -24.00
N MET A 223 -3.32 -0.30 -24.67
CA MET A 223 -2.65 -1.60 -24.49
C MET A 223 -1.66 -1.82 -25.63
N LEU A 224 -0.46 -2.33 -25.33
CA LEU A 224 0.56 -2.73 -26.29
C LEU A 224 0.51 -4.22 -26.54
#